data_7031797c810167683a1f6595b6c0e90b
#
_entry.id   7031797c810167683a1f6595b6c0e90b
#
_cell.length_a   1.000
_cell.length_b   1.000
_cell.length_c   1.000
_cell.angle_alpha   90.00
_cell.angle_beta   90.00
_cell.angle_gamma   90.00
#
_symmetry.space_group_name_H-M   'P 1'
#
loop_
_entity.id
_entity.type
_entity.pdbx_description
1 polymer ?
#
loop_
_entity_poly.entity_id
_entity_poly.type
_entity_poly.pdbx_seq_one_letter_code
_entity_poly.pdbx_strand_id
1 'polypeptide(L)'
;MSVTEQPAPPPPGGPDADPAQAALHDRISADSLTTRRDYLRIVVTVSGGLAVGGLAVAGGVLHRHGDSEDAPAPKRIADQLLPGESLAFRYPGDEDRAVAVRLKDGSLVGYSAVCTHLACAVLWRKERGTEGELYCPCHEGIFDARTGEVTAGPPPRALPKVVIVEEGDGSVWAIGTTRSGESIEKGLCRQIVDARPEIAADLGCPGAQAPGRQA
;
A
#
# COMPACT_ATOMS: atom_id res chain seq x y z
N MET A 1 0.73 13.99 59.28
CA MET A 1 0.05 14.74 58.25
C MET A 1 -1.46 14.51 58.46
N SER A 2 -2.14 15.47 59.08
CA SER A 2 -3.58 15.37 59.38
C SER A 2 -4.38 15.66 58.10
N VAL A 3 -5.09 14.63 57.61
CA VAL A 3 -6.07 14.79 56.54
C VAL A 3 -7.28 15.52 57.12
N THR A 4 -7.48 16.76 56.73
CA THR A 4 -8.70 17.50 57.07
C THR A 4 -9.83 16.90 56.23
N GLU A 5 -10.72 16.20 56.93
CA GLU A 5 -11.96 15.65 56.33
C GLU A 5 -12.87 16.83 55.95
N GLN A 6 -13.12 16.99 54.67
CA GLN A 6 -14.11 17.95 54.20
C GLN A 6 -15.52 17.46 54.56
N PRO A 7 -16.37 18.31 55.13
CA PRO A 7 -17.77 17.96 55.40
C PRO A 7 -18.50 17.61 54.12
N ALA A 8 -19.28 16.53 54.14
CA ALA A 8 -20.08 16.09 52.99
C ALA A 8 -21.05 17.24 52.56
N PRO A 9 -21.25 17.42 51.26
CA PRO A 9 -22.17 18.42 50.75
C PRO A 9 -23.60 18.11 51.22
N PRO A 10 -24.42 19.15 51.53
CA PRO A 10 -25.79 18.97 51.98
C PRO A 10 -26.63 18.26 50.90
N PRO A 11 -27.66 17.48 51.31
CA PRO A 11 -28.52 16.79 50.34
C PRO A 11 -29.27 17.80 49.45
N PRO A 12 -29.44 17.50 48.16
CA PRO A 12 -30.13 18.40 47.23
C PRO A 12 -31.61 18.55 47.64
N GLY A 13 -32.07 19.79 47.83
CA GLY A 13 -33.49 20.12 48.11
C GLY A 13 -33.78 20.68 49.50
N GLY A 14 -32.77 21.05 50.32
CA GLY A 14 -33.01 21.80 51.58
C GLY A 14 -33.34 23.29 51.33
N PRO A 15 -33.96 23.97 52.33
CA PRO A 15 -34.38 25.38 52.19
C PRO A 15 -33.22 26.37 51.93
N ASP A 16 -31.98 25.94 52.05
CA ASP A 16 -30.77 26.74 51.85
C ASP A 16 -30.03 26.39 50.57
N ALA A 17 -30.65 25.68 49.61
CA ALA A 17 -30.01 25.32 48.34
C ALA A 17 -29.86 26.54 47.45
N ASP A 18 -28.64 26.84 47.02
CA ASP A 18 -28.35 27.89 46.05
C ASP A 18 -29.18 27.66 44.76
N PRO A 19 -30.02 28.63 44.35
CA PRO A 19 -30.86 28.48 43.16
C PRO A 19 -30.06 28.19 41.89
N ALA A 20 -28.78 28.58 41.81
CA ALA A 20 -27.91 28.27 40.69
C ALA A 20 -27.50 26.80 40.68
N GLN A 21 -27.27 26.19 41.85
CA GLN A 21 -26.99 24.76 41.99
C GLN A 21 -28.23 23.91 41.73
N ALA A 22 -29.41 24.35 42.15
CA ALA A 22 -30.65 23.65 41.85
C ALA A 22 -30.94 23.65 40.33
N ALA A 23 -30.73 24.78 39.65
CA ALA A 23 -30.88 24.87 38.21
C ALA A 23 -29.85 24.03 37.42
N LEU A 24 -28.63 23.88 37.94
CA LEU A 24 -27.60 23.01 37.35
C LEU A 24 -27.96 21.53 37.53
N HIS A 25 -28.44 21.14 38.72
CA HIS A 25 -28.92 19.78 39.01
C HIS A 25 -30.12 19.40 38.13
N ASP A 26 -31.03 20.33 37.89
CA ASP A 26 -32.21 20.11 37.05
C ASP A 26 -31.80 19.92 35.59
N ARG A 27 -30.81 20.67 35.08
CA ARG A 27 -30.23 20.48 33.74
C ARG A 27 -29.50 19.13 33.61
N ILE A 28 -28.70 18.76 34.60
CA ILE A 28 -27.98 17.46 34.61
C ILE A 28 -28.97 16.30 34.70
N SER A 29 -30.06 16.45 35.49
CA SER A 29 -31.10 15.42 35.60
C SER A 29 -31.93 15.30 34.32
N ALA A 30 -32.17 16.39 33.60
CA ALA A 30 -32.87 16.36 32.30
C ALA A 30 -32.02 15.68 31.22
N ASP A 31 -30.70 15.89 31.21
CA ASP A 31 -29.78 15.21 30.30
C ASP A 31 -29.60 13.72 30.62
N SER A 32 -29.85 13.27 31.82
CA SER A 32 -29.76 11.86 32.24
C SER A 32 -31.00 11.00 31.88
N LEU A 33 -32.02 11.59 31.23
CA LEU A 33 -33.23 10.89 30.81
C LEU A 33 -33.07 10.01 29.55
N THR A 34 -31.85 9.63 29.19
CA THR A 34 -31.66 8.50 28.28
C THR A 34 -32.16 7.26 29.01
N THR A 35 -33.38 6.88 28.76
CA THR A 35 -33.93 5.63 29.33
C THR A 35 -33.11 4.45 28.89
N ARG A 36 -33.07 3.36 29.68
CA ARG A 36 -32.45 2.08 29.27
C ARG A 36 -32.88 1.69 27.84
N ARG A 37 -34.08 2.02 27.44
CA ARG A 37 -34.65 1.76 26.13
C ARG A 37 -33.99 2.62 25.02
N ASP A 38 -33.69 3.86 25.31
CA ASP A 38 -33.02 4.77 24.34
C ASP A 38 -31.55 4.42 24.22
N TYR A 39 -30.89 4.07 25.33
CA TYR A 39 -29.53 3.52 25.30
C TYR A 39 -29.44 2.25 24.42
N LEU A 40 -30.35 1.29 24.63
CA LEU A 40 -30.39 0.08 23.81
C LEU A 40 -30.67 0.37 22.33
N ARG A 41 -31.52 1.33 22.01
CA ARG A 41 -31.76 1.77 20.63
C ARG A 41 -30.48 2.35 20.00
N ILE A 42 -29.78 3.22 20.71
CA ILE A 42 -28.52 3.81 20.24
C ILE A 42 -27.47 2.71 20.03
N VAL A 43 -27.31 1.80 20.98
CA VAL A 43 -26.36 0.68 20.85
C VAL A 43 -26.70 -0.19 19.64
N VAL A 44 -27.97 -0.56 19.43
CA VAL A 44 -28.39 -1.39 18.30
C VAL A 44 -28.17 -0.66 16.96
N THR A 45 -28.51 0.62 16.87
CA THR A 45 -28.32 1.40 15.62
C THR A 45 -26.85 1.61 15.28
N VAL A 46 -26.02 1.93 16.27
CA VAL A 46 -24.58 2.12 16.07
C VAL A 46 -23.90 0.79 15.74
N SER A 47 -24.17 -0.27 16.50
CA SER A 47 -23.59 -1.60 16.25
C SER A 47 -24.06 -2.19 14.91
N GLY A 48 -25.34 -2.04 14.57
CA GLY A 48 -25.90 -2.46 13.30
C GLY A 48 -25.26 -1.70 12.12
N GLY A 49 -25.14 -0.37 12.25
CA GLY A 49 -24.48 0.46 11.25
C GLY A 49 -23.00 0.09 11.02
N LEU A 50 -22.25 -0.16 12.10
CA LEU A 50 -20.86 -0.62 12.03
C LEU A 50 -20.73 -2.01 11.39
N ALA A 51 -21.63 -2.94 11.71
CA ALA A 51 -21.62 -4.28 11.12
C ALA A 51 -21.92 -4.23 9.61
N VAL A 52 -22.94 -3.51 9.19
CA VAL A 52 -23.29 -3.35 7.76
C VAL A 52 -22.20 -2.59 7.01
N GLY A 53 -21.69 -1.50 7.58
CA GLY A 53 -20.59 -0.73 7.02
C GLY A 53 -19.30 -1.56 6.90
N GLY A 54 -18.98 -2.35 7.92
CA GLY A 54 -17.83 -3.25 7.92
C GLY A 54 -17.93 -4.34 6.84
N LEU A 55 -19.12 -4.93 6.67
CA LEU A 55 -19.36 -5.93 5.62
C LEU A 55 -19.28 -5.31 4.22
N ALA A 56 -19.79 -4.09 4.02
CA ALA A 56 -19.68 -3.39 2.75
C ALA A 56 -18.24 -3.05 2.39
N VAL A 57 -17.44 -2.58 3.35
CA VAL A 57 -16.01 -2.31 3.16
C VAL A 57 -15.23 -3.60 2.90
N ALA A 58 -15.48 -4.65 3.69
CA ALA A 58 -14.83 -5.95 3.50
C ALA A 58 -15.18 -6.55 2.13
N GLY A 59 -16.46 -6.50 1.72
CA GLY A 59 -16.89 -6.93 0.39
C GLY A 59 -16.24 -6.14 -0.72
N GLY A 60 -16.14 -4.82 -0.59
CA GLY A 60 -15.46 -3.96 -1.57
C GLY A 60 -13.96 -4.20 -1.67
N VAL A 61 -13.30 -4.45 -0.53
CA VAL A 61 -11.87 -4.80 -0.51
C VAL A 61 -11.63 -6.18 -1.13
N LEU A 62 -12.45 -7.18 -0.77
CA LEU A 62 -12.34 -8.53 -1.34
C LEU A 62 -12.62 -8.54 -2.84
N HIS A 63 -13.59 -7.74 -3.31
CA HIS A 63 -13.88 -7.63 -4.74
C HIS A 63 -12.74 -6.96 -5.52
N ARG A 64 -12.13 -5.91 -4.95
CA ARG A 64 -10.95 -5.25 -5.56
C ARG A 64 -9.71 -6.16 -5.59
N HIS A 65 -9.56 -7.08 -4.66
CA HIS A 65 -8.43 -8.02 -4.64
C HIS A 65 -8.71 -9.29 -5.48
N GLY A 66 -9.96 -9.58 -5.82
CA GLY A 66 -10.33 -10.73 -6.64
C GLY A 66 -10.14 -10.53 -8.15
N ASP A 67 -10.06 -9.28 -8.60
CA ASP A 67 -9.99 -8.96 -10.04
C ASP A 67 -8.55 -8.88 -10.60
N SER A 68 -7.53 -9.30 -9.86
CA SER A 68 -6.11 -9.06 -10.21
C SER A 68 -5.23 -10.32 -10.20
N GLU A 69 -5.77 -11.51 -10.39
CA GLU A 69 -4.95 -12.74 -10.42
C GLU A 69 -4.41 -13.09 -11.82
N ASP A 70 -4.76 -12.35 -12.86
CA ASP A 70 -4.12 -12.51 -14.16
C ASP A 70 -2.73 -11.88 -14.16
N ALA A 71 -1.74 -12.64 -14.68
CA ALA A 71 -0.41 -12.08 -14.91
C ALA A 71 -0.53 -10.80 -15.75
N PRO A 72 0.15 -9.70 -15.35
CA PRO A 72 0.02 -8.45 -16.07
C PRO A 72 0.41 -8.62 -17.53
N ALA A 73 -0.44 -8.12 -18.43
CA ALA A 73 -0.19 -8.22 -19.86
C ALA A 73 1.09 -7.45 -20.23
N PRO A 74 1.92 -7.97 -21.15
CA PRO A 74 3.05 -7.23 -21.70
C PRO A 74 2.59 -5.87 -22.25
N LYS A 75 3.33 -4.81 -21.93
CA LYS A 75 3.02 -3.45 -22.37
C LYS A 75 4.21 -2.84 -23.07
N ARG A 76 4.03 -2.41 -24.33
CA ARG A 76 5.03 -1.59 -25.03
C ARG A 76 5.11 -0.23 -24.35
N ILE A 77 6.32 0.17 -23.93
CA ILE A 77 6.55 1.40 -23.18
C ILE A 77 7.30 2.46 -24.02
N ALA A 78 8.13 2.02 -24.97
CA ALA A 78 8.84 2.92 -25.87
C ALA A 78 9.14 2.22 -27.21
N ASP A 79 9.35 3.02 -28.25
CA ASP A 79 9.88 2.56 -29.54
C ASP A 79 11.39 2.35 -29.47
N GLN A 80 12.06 3.13 -28.64
CA GLN A 80 13.49 3.05 -28.36
C GLN A 80 13.80 3.81 -27.07
N LEU A 81 14.87 3.43 -26.37
CA LEU A 81 15.42 4.15 -25.23
C LEU A 81 16.94 4.22 -25.38
N LEU A 82 17.52 5.42 -25.46
CA LEU A 82 18.97 5.60 -25.70
C LEU A 82 19.78 5.52 -24.39
N PRO A 83 21.08 5.15 -24.45
CA PRO A 83 21.93 5.10 -23.25
C PRO A 83 21.93 6.40 -22.45
N GLY A 84 21.70 6.30 -21.15
CA GLY A 84 21.56 7.40 -20.21
C GLY A 84 20.18 8.04 -20.17
N GLU A 85 19.22 7.59 -20.98
CA GLU A 85 17.84 8.06 -20.93
C GLU A 85 17.00 7.28 -19.92
N SER A 86 15.90 7.89 -19.52
CA SER A 86 14.88 7.27 -18.67
C SER A 86 13.48 7.60 -19.19
N LEU A 87 12.55 6.71 -18.92
CA LEU A 87 11.15 6.84 -19.24
C LEU A 87 10.29 6.53 -18.03
N ALA A 88 9.43 7.47 -17.65
CA ALA A 88 8.37 7.21 -16.68
C ALA A 88 7.14 6.64 -17.38
N PHE A 89 6.56 5.57 -16.82
CA PHE A 89 5.39 4.91 -17.38
C PHE A 89 4.50 4.33 -16.28
N ARG A 90 3.44 3.62 -16.65
CA ARG A 90 2.51 2.95 -15.75
C ARG A 90 2.51 1.46 -16.03
N TYR A 91 2.75 0.64 -15.00
CA TYR A 91 2.75 -0.82 -15.10
C TYR A 91 2.82 -1.49 -13.72
N PRO A 92 2.04 -2.54 -13.42
CA PRO A 92 1.13 -3.22 -14.34
C PRO A 92 -0.19 -2.49 -14.60
N GLY A 93 -0.71 -1.73 -13.65
CA GLY A 93 -1.94 -0.96 -13.76
C GLY A 93 -1.69 0.53 -14.02
N ASP A 94 -2.78 1.27 -14.25
CA ASP A 94 -2.72 2.70 -14.56
C ASP A 94 -2.29 3.57 -13.37
N GLU A 95 -2.43 3.07 -12.15
CA GLU A 95 -1.98 3.76 -10.93
C GLU A 95 -0.54 3.40 -10.55
N ASP A 96 0.03 2.34 -11.14
CA ASP A 96 1.35 1.81 -10.79
C ASP A 96 2.46 2.58 -11.52
N ARG A 97 3.05 3.53 -10.82
CA ARG A 97 4.16 4.34 -11.35
C ARG A 97 5.42 3.49 -11.47
N ALA A 98 6.03 3.54 -12.64
CA ALA A 98 7.25 2.83 -12.96
C ALA A 98 8.24 3.74 -13.70
N VAL A 99 9.52 3.37 -13.68
CA VAL A 99 10.59 4.02 -14.42
C VAL A 99 11.47 2.97 -15.09
N ALA A 100 11.72 3.16 -16.38
CA ALA A 100 12.74 2.44 -17.14
C ALA A 100 13.95 3.34 -17.32
N VAL A 101 15.14 2.76 -17.23
CA VAL A 101 16.40 3.47 -17.45
C VAL A 101 17.29 2.62 -18.35
N ARG A 102 17.86 3.21 -19.38
CA ARG A 102 18.98 2.63 -20.09
C ARG A 102 20.27 3.19 -19.52
N LEU A 103 21.04 2.33 -18.89
CA LEU A 103 22.33 2.70 -18.31
C LEU A 103 23.34 3.04 -19.40
N LYS A 104 24.45 3.66 -19.03
CA LYS A 104 25.50 4.10 -19.97
C LYS A 104 26.14 2.93 -20.73
N ASP A 105 26.19 1.75 -20.12
CA ASP A 105 26.70 0.52 -20.76
C ASP A 105 25.70 -0.17 -21.70
N GLY A 106 24.50 0.41 -21.86
CA GLY A 106 23.42 -0.14 -22.68
C GLY A 106 22.49 -1.09 -21.94
N SER A 107 22.76 -1.46 -20.69
CA SER A 107 21.87 -2.29 -19.88
C SER A 107 20.53 -1.59 -19.64
N LEU A 108 19.43 -2.36 -19.73
CA LEU A 108 18.08 -1.87 -19.51
C LEU A 108 17.57 -2.34 -18.15
N VAL A 109 17.12 -1.40 -17.33
CA VAL A 109 16.60 -1.67 -15.98
C VAL A 109 15.25 -1.01 -15.78
N GLY A 110 14.38 -1.63 -15.00
CA GLY A 110 13.06 -1.12 -14.68
C GLY A 110 12.74 -1.27 -13.20
N TYR A 111 12.09 -0.26 -12.63
CA TYR A 111 11.72 -0.25 -11.23
C TYR A 111 10.34 0.38 -11.02
N SER A 112 9.69 0.00 -9.93
CA SER A 112 8.61 0.81 -9.37
C SER A 112 9.16 2.20 -9.04
N ALA A 113 8.50 3.25 -9.52
CA ALA A 113 8.84 4.64 -9.19
C ALA A 113 8.19 5.10 -7.88
N VAL A 114 7.92 4.16 -6.97
CA VAL A 114 7.31 4.40 -5.65
C VAL A 114 8.34 4.10 -4.57
N CYS A 115 8.73 5.14 -3.83
CA CYS A 115 9.72 5.02 -2.75
C CYS A 115 9.22 4.10 -1.64
N THR A 116 10.07 3.15 -1.24
CA THR A 116 9.74 2.14 -0.22
C THR A 116 9.69 2.70 1.21
N HIS A 117 9.99 3.99 1.41
CA HIS A 117 9.80 4.67 2.68
C HIS A 117 8.34 5.10 2.89
N LEU A 118 7.86 6.11 2.18
CA LEU A 118 6.51 6.68 2.33
C LEU A 118 5.85 6.96 0.97
N ALA A 119 6.07 6.09 -0.01
CA ALA A 119 5.41 6.11 -1.32
C ALA A 119 5.57 7.40 -2.16
N CYS A 120 6.56 8.25 -1.87
CA CYS A 120 6.90 9.38 -2.72
C CYS A 120 7.40 8.92 -4.09
N ALA A 121 7.37 9.81 -5.08
CA ALA A 121 7.92 9.52 -6.40
C ALA A 121 9.45 9.38 -6.36
N VAL A 122 9.96 8.36 -7.03
CA VAL A 122 11.39 8.17 -7.28
C VAL A 122 11.72 8.74 -8.67
N LEU A 123 12.78 9.53 -8.75
CA LEU A 123 13.21 10.25 -9.94
C LEU A 123 14.58 9.75 -10.39
N TRP A 124 14.80 9.72 -11.71
CA TRP A 124 16.10 9.45 -12.28
C TRP A 124 17.00 10.68 -12.28
N ARG A 125 18.25 10.54 -11.82
CA ARG A 125 19.30 11.57 -11.83
C ARG A 125 20.51 11.07 -12.62
N LYS A 126 20.55 11.39 -13.90
CA LYS A 126 21.58 10.96 -14.86
C LYS A 126 23.01 11.38 -14.46
N GLU A 127 23.14 12.60 -13.91
CA GLU A 127 24.44 13.23 -13.63
C GLU A 127 25.01 12.87 -12.23
N ARG A 128 24.32 12.02 -11.50
CA ARG A 128 24.74 11.60 -10.17
C ARG A 128 25.35 10.21 -10.19
N GLY A 129 26.44 10.03 -9.38
CA GLY A 129 27.18 8.77 -9.35
C GLY A 129 27.85 8.44 -10.71
N THR A 130 28.34 7.23 -10.84
CA THR A 130 29.00 6.75 -12.07
C THR A 130 28.01 6.37 -13.16
N GLU A 131 26.91 5.76 -12.77
CA GLU A 131 25.85 5.20 -13.64
C GLU A 131 24.57 6.03 -13.65
N GLY A 132 24.46 7.07 -12.81
CA GLY A 132 23.23 7.73 -12.43
C GLY A 132 22.69 7.15 -11.11
N GLU A 133 21.62 7.74 -10.59
CA GLU A 133 20.97 7.25 -9.36
C GLU A 133 19.46 7.40 -9.43
N LEU A 134 18.74 6.57 -8.70
CA LEU A 134 17.32 6.71 -8.45
C LEU A 134 17.11 7.42 -7.11
N TYR A 135 16.44 8.56 -7.12
CA TYR A 135 16.36 9.48 -6.00
C TYR A 135 14.92 9.80 -5.58
N CYS A 136 14.68 9.74 -4.29
CA CYS A 136 13.41 10.16 -3.69
C CYS A 136 13.60 11.51 -2.97
N PRO A 137 12.97 12.61 -3.44
CA PRO A 137 13.22 13.95 -2.90
C PRO A 137 12.58 14.19 -1.52
N CYS A 138 11.62 13.38 -1.09
CA CYS A 138 10.90 13.64 0.15
C CYS A 138 11.79 13.51 1.39
N HIS A 139 12.65 12.49 1.44
CA HIS A 139 13.54 12.24 2.58
C HIS A 139 14.95 11.79 2.11
N GLU A 140 15.33 12.24 0.92
CA GLU A 140 16.65 11.99 0.35
C GLU A 140 17.05 10.51 0.25
N GLY A 141 16.06 9.64 -0.02
CA GLY A 141 16.32 8.23 -0.30
C GLY A 141 17.04 8.06 -1.63
N ILE A 142 18.14 7.32 -1.64
CA ILE A 142 18.94 7.04 -2.84
C ILE A 142 18.98 5.53 -3.07
N PHE A 143 18.77 5.13 -4.32
CA PHE A 143 18.82 3.75 -4.74
C PHE A 143 19.83 3.60 -5.89
N ASP A 144 20.57 2.51 -5.86
CA ASP A 144 21.50 2.13 -6.93
C ASP A 144 20.74 1.91 -8.25
N ALA A 145 21.26 2.49 -9.31
CA ALA A 145 20.59 2.45 -10.61
C ALA A 145 20.51 1.05 -11.23
N ARG A 146 21.49 0.19 -10.95
CA ARG A 146 21.62 -1.16 -11.54
C ARG A 146 20.84 -2.22 -10.77
N THR A 147 20.88 -2.14 -9.45
CA THR A 147 20.32 -3.17 -8.57
C THR A 147 18.98 -2.79 -7.96
N GLY A 148 18.70 -1.48 -7.81
CA GLY A 148 17.56 -0.95 -7.08
C GLY A 148 17.75 -0.96 -5.56
N GLU A 149 18.93 -1.37 -5.07
CA GLU A 149 19.24 -1.43 -3.64
C GLU A 149 19.36 -0.03 -3.04
N VAL A 150 19.03 0.10 -1.74
CA VAL A 150 19.17 1.35 -1.01
C VAL A 150 20.65 1.65 -0.77
N THR A 151 21.12 2.81 -1.21
CA THR A 151 22.49 3.28 -0.97
C THR A 151 22.57 4.40 0.06
N ALA A 152 21.47 5.16 0.25
CA ALA A 152 21.38 6.16 1.31
C ALA A 152 19.93 6.53 1.65
N GLY A 153 19.76 7.14 2.83
CA GLY A 153 18.47 7.63 3.32
C GLY A 153 17.64 6.59 4.06
N PRO A 154 16.39 6.91 4.41
CA PRO A 154 15.53 6.09 5.25
C PRO A 154 14.77 4.94 4.57
N PRO A 155 14.79 4.71 3.25
CA PRO A 155 14.07 3.59 2.67
C PRO A 155 14.50 2.25 3.27
N PRO A 156 13.56 1.39 3.71
CA PRO A 156 13.91 0.16 4.44
C PRO A 156 14.29 -1.01 3.53
N ARG A 157 14.07 -0.91 2.22
CA ARG A 157 14.28 -2.01 1.26
C ARG A 157 14.43 -1.51 -0.16
N ALA A 158 14.99 -2.36 -1.03
CA ALA A 158 15.17 -2.11 -2.46
C ALA A 158 13.85 -1.76 -3.17
N LEU A 159 13.94 -1.09 -4.29
CA LEU A 159 12.79 -0.88 -5.17
C LEU A 159 12.33 -2.21 -5.80
N PRO A 160 11.03 -2.49 -5.86
CA PRO A 160 10.51 -3.58 -6.69
C PRO A 160 10.93 -3.39 -8.14
N LYS A 161 11.33 -4.48 -8.81
CA LYS A 161 11.71 -4.40 -10.23
C LYS A 161 10.49 -4.52 -11.13
N VAL A 162 10.50 -3.78 -12.22
CA VAL A 162 9.67 -4.02 -13.40
C VAL A 162 10.56 -4.69 -14.42
N VAL A 163 10.18 -5.88 -14.86
CA VAL A 163 10.96 -6.64 -15.84
C VAL A 163 10.76 -6.02 -17.21
N ILE A 164 11.85 -5.55 -17.77
CA ILE A 164 11.89 -4.86 -19.06
C ILE A 164 12.71 -5.67 -20.04
N VAL A 165 12.22 -5.78 -21.26
CA VAL A 165 12.90 -6.44 -22.38
C VAL A 165 12.93 -5.51 -23.58
N GLU A 166 13.95 -5.67 -24.42
CA GLU A 166 14.07 -5.02 -25.71
C GLU A 166 13.89 -6.08 -26.80
N GLU A 167 13.00 -5.79 -27.72
CA GLU A 167 12.77 -6.62 -28.90
C GLU A 167 13.79 -6.32 -29.99
N GLY A 168 13.87 -7.20 -31.00
CA GLY A 168 14.83 -7.07 -32.10
C GLY A 168 14.63 -5.83 -32.98
N ASP A 169 13.48 -5.15 -32.90
CA ASP A 169 13.19 -3.89 -33.58
C ASP A 169 13.57 -2.66 -32.75
N GLY A 170 14.14 -2.85 -31.54
CA GLY A 170 14.50 -1.80 -30.59
C GLY A 170 13.38 -1.38 -29.67
N SER A 171 12.17 -1.89 -29.85
CA SER A 171 11.04 -1.57 -28.97
C SER A 171 11.24 -2.12 -27.57
N VAL A 172 10.81 -1.34 -26.57
CA VAL A 172 10.99 -1.65 -25.16
C VAL A 172 9.64 -2.04 -24.53
N TRP A 173 9.62 -3.17 -23.84
CA TRP A 173 8.41 -3.76 -23.27
C TRP A 173 8.56 -4.03 -21.78
N ALA A 174 7.53 -3.73 -21.01
CA ALA A 174 7.36 -4.21 -19.64
C ALA A 174 6.56 -5.52 -19.66
N ILE A 175 7.10 -6.57 -19.02
CA ILE A 175 6.53 -7.92 -19.12
C ILE A 175 6.19 -8.55 -17.77
N GLY A 176 6.57 -7.93 -16.65
CA GLY A 176 6.28 -8.45 -15.32
C GLY A 176 6.84 -7.57 -14.22
N THR A 177 6.55 -7.95 -12.98
CA THR A 177 7.01 -7.25 -11.78
C THR A 177 7.60 -8.21 -10.77
N THR A 178 8.49 -7.72 -9.90
CA THR A 178 8.98 -8.47 -8.74
C THR A 178 8.58 -7.76 -7.45
N ARG A 179 8.63 -8.46 -6.34
CA ARG A 179 8.60 -7.84 -5.02
C ARG A 179 9.98 -7.28 -4.67
N SER A 180 10.04 -6.37 -3.70
CA SER A 180 11.31 -5.86 -3.20
C SER A 180 12.22 -7.00 -2.72
N GLY A 181 13.47 -7.07 -3.24
CA GLY A 181 14.42 -8.12 -2.92
C GLY A 181 14.16 -9.49 -3.60
N GLU A 182 13.12 -9.60 -4.43
CA GLU A 182 12.82 -10.81 -5.18
C GLU A 182 13.65 -10.87 -6.48
N SER A 183 14.14 -12.05 -6.85
CA SER A 183 14.79 -12.25 -8.17
C SER A 183 13.77 -12.15 -9.30
N ILE A 184 14.23 -11.78 -10.49
CA ILE A 184 13.37 -11.68 -11.68
C ILE A 184 12.71 -13.03 -11.99
N GLU A 185 13.48 -14.11 -11.98
CA GLU A 185 12.98 -15.46 -12.22
C GLU A 185 11.84 -15.84 -11.26
N LYS A 186 12.06 -15.62 -9.95
CA LYS A 186 11.04 -15.91 -8.93
C LYS A 186 9.80 -15.05 -9.10
N GLY A 187 9.95 -13.76 -9.43
CA GLY A 187 8.85 -12.84 -9.66
C GLY A 187 8.02 -13.22 -10.88
N LEU A 188 8.66 -13.57 -11.99
CA LEU A 188 7.98 -14.04 -13.20
C LEU A 188 7.29 -15.39 -12.96
N CYS A 189 7.97 -16.34 -12.34
CA CYS A 189 7.38 -17.64 -11.99
C CYS A 189 6.13 -17.49 -11.14
N ARG A 190 6.15 -16.62 -10.12
CA ARG A 190 4.97 -16.35 -9.30
C ARG A 190 3.78 -15.86 -10.14
N GLN A 191 3.99 -14.92 -11.05
CA GLN A 191 2.94 -14.39 -11.92
C GLN A 191 2.42 -15.46 -12.89
N ILE A 192 3.29 -16.33 -13.42
CA ILE A 192 2.89 -17.41 -14.33
C ILE A 192 2.13 -18.50 -13.57
N VAL A 193 2.55 -18.85 -12.34
CA VAL A 193 1.84 -19.84 -11.50
C VAL A 193 0.41 -19.40 -11.21
N ASP A 194 0.22 -18.11 -10.94
CA ASP A 194 -1.10 -17.55 -10.63
C ASP A 194 -2.00 -17.52 -11.88
N ALA A 195 -1.46 -17.16 -13.06
CA ALA A 195 -2.23 -16.98 -14.28
C ALA A 195 -2.34 -18.23 -15.16
N ARG A 196 -1.26 -19.04 -15.24
CA ARG A 196 -1.14 -20.20 -16.13
C ARG A 196 -0.33 -21.32 -15.48
N PRO A 197 -0.93 -22.04 -14.52
CA PRO A 197 -0.22 -23.07 -13.75
C PRO A 197 0.33 -24.22 -14.64
N GLU A 198 -0.30 -24.53 -15.75
CA GLU A 198 0.18 -25.53 -16.72
C GLU A 198 1.52 -25.12 -17.35
N ILE A 199 1.65 -23.86 -17.77
CA ILE A 199 2.90 -23.32 -18.35
C ILE A 199 3.97 -23.21 -17.27
N ALA A 200 3.61 -22.82 -16.06
CA ALA A 200 4.52 -22.74 -14.94
C ALA A 200 5.14 -24.09 -14.59
N ALA A 201 4.37 -25.16 -14.67
CA ALA A 201 4.87 -26.53 -14.46
C ALA A 201 5.87 -26.94 -15.54
N ASP A 202 5.58 -26.66 -16.82
CA ASP A 202 6.47 -26.95 -17.94
C ASP A 202 7.80 -26.16 -17.88
N LEU A 203 7.74 -24.93 -17.33
CA LEU A 203 8.91 -24.09 -17.11
C LEU A 203 9.69 -24.43 -15.82
N GLY A 204 9.21 -25.38 -15.02
CA GLY A 204 9.83 -25.78 -13.76
C GLY A 204 9.75 -24.72 -12.65
N CYS A 205 8.73 -23.87 -12.70
CA CYS A 205 8.53 -22.85 -11.68
C CYS A 205 8.23 -23.46 -10.30
N PRO A 206 8.86 -23.00 -9.23
CA PRO A 206 8.60 -23.49 -7.88
C PRO A 206 7.12 -23.28 -7.48
N GLY A 207 6.49 -24.32 -6.97
CA GLY A 207 5.08 -24.29 -6.54
C GLY A 207 4.04 -24.56 -7.63
N ALA A 208 4.45 -24.69 -8.89
CA ALA A 208 3.58 -25.13 -9.95
C ALA A 208 3.27 -26.63 -9.76
N GLN A 209 1.98 -26.97 -9.63
CA GLN A 209 1.51 -28.33 -9.67
C GLN A 209 1.15 -28.67 -11.11
N ALA A 210 1.78 -29.70 -11.67
CA ALA A 210 1.32 -30.26 -12.93
C ALA A 210 -0.17 -30.65 -12.79
N PRO A 211 -1.06 -30.27 -13.72
CA PRO A 211 -2.45 -30.70 -13.68
C PRO A 211 -2.45 -32.24 -13.60
N GLY A 212 -3.06 -32.76 -12.53
CA GLY A 212 -3.07 -34.20 -12.29
C GLY A 212 -3.60 -34.90 -13.51
N ARG A 213 -2.76 -35.74 -14.11
CA ARG A 213 -3.16 -36.66 -15.18
C ARG A 213 -4.22 -37.58 -14.55
N GLN A 214 -5.50 -37.23 -14.74
CA GLN A 214 -6.59 -38.13 -14.39
C GLN A 214 -6.39 -39.40 -15.24
N ALA A 215 -6.08 -40.48 -14.53
CA ALA A 215 -5.95 -41.84 -15.10
C ALA A 215 -7.34 -42.44 -15.34
#